data_b1f377163d1f9f1b630efe6c3d6aca15
#
_entry.id   b1f377163d1f9f1b630efe6c3d6aca15
#
_cell.length_a   1.000
_cell.length_b   1.000
_cell.length_c   1.000
_cell.angle_alpha   90.00
_cell.angle_beta   90.00
_cell.angle_gamma   90.00
#
_symmetry.space_group_name_H-M   'P 1'
#
loop_
_entity.id
_entity.type
_entity.pdbx_description
1 polymer ?
#
loop_
_entity_poly.entity_id
_entity_poly.type
_entity_poly.pdbx_seq_one_letter_code
_entity_poly.pdbx_strand_id
1 'polypeptide(L)'
;MKHTALFSLIIFSAVLPSCTTDEPMVSLGIDNNYSIYRMKPLILTPRYPGKAYVWSVPDSHGGDSVVSTEAFLYFVRRDPGDYTVKLNIVDDANPVEHIVNIKVWDEDVAYSRYIDRVLDYAPAPGQFVNKLPEYAPGDDAEAMRLKAEECIRGRNDVMISLGGYGGSVVFAFDHTVVNVPGEYDFKIYGNAFYAAGSLAGGSAEPGIVMVSCDINGNGKADDPWYELAGSEYYSEATAHDMTITYT
;
A
#
# COMPACT_ATOMS: atom_id res chain seq x y z
N MET A 1 -58.67 -82.75 -7.59
CA MET A 1 -57.33 -82.25 -7.79
C MET A 1 -57.46 -80.71 -7.98
N LYS A 2 -57.08 -79.91 -6.98
CA LYS A 2 -57.17 -78.43 -7.01
C LYS A 2 -55.77 -77.91 -7.19
N HIS A 3 -55.46 -77.26 -8.31
CA HIS A 3 -54.17 -76.57 -8.55
C HIS A 3 -54.24 -75.13 -7.99
N THR A 4 -53.44 -74.87 -7.00
CA THR A 4 -53.26 -73.57 -6.43
C THR A 4 -52.05 -72.90 -7.18
N ALA A 5 -52.33 -71.82 -7.91
CA ALA A 5 -51.28 -71.03 -8.56
C ALA A 5 -50.76 -69.99 -7.57
N LEU A 6 -49.46 -70.03 -7.32
CA LEU A 6 -48.76 -69.05 -6.48
C LEU A 6 -48.27 -67.88 -7.35
N PHE A 7 -48.85 -66.72 -7.15
CA PHE A 7 -48.38 -65.47 -7.80
C PHE A 7 -47.25 -64.85 -6.97
N SER A 8 -46.03 -64.87 -7.54
CA SER A 8 -44.88 -64.19 -6.93
C SER A 8 -44.87 -62.72 -7.39
N LEU A 9 -45.05 -61.80 -6.45
CA LEU A 9 -44.96 -60.37 -6.72
C LEU A 9 -43.49 -59.95 -6.61
N ILE A 10 -42.84 -59.59 -7.73
CA ILE A 10 -41.49 -59.04 -7.76
C ILE A 10 -41.66 -57.53 -7.61
N ILE A 11 -41.25 -57.00 -6.43
CA ILE A 11 -41.12 -55.55 -6.19
C ILE A 11 -39.79 -55.09 -6.77
N PHE A 12 -39.83 -54.33 -7.86
CA PHE A 12 -38.67 -53.65 -8.43
C PHE A 12 -38.49 -52.33 -7.63
N SER A 13 -37.55 -52.25 -6.69
CA SER A 13 -37.14 -50.98 -6.10
C SER A 13 -36.20 -50.27 -7.08
N ALA A 14 -36.74 -49.23 -7.72
CA ALA A 14 -35.94 -48.31 -8.50
C ALA A 14 -35.08 -47.48 -7.52
N VAL A 15 -33.77 -47.81 -7.46
CA VAL A 15 -32.77 -46.91 -6.84
C VAL A 15 -32.52 -45.79 -7.82
N LEU A 16 -33.10 -44.60 -7.51
CA LEU A 16 -32.73 -43.37 -8.20
C LEU A 16 -31.29 -43.01 -7.81
N PRO A 17 -30.36 -42.87 -8.75
CA PRO A 17 -29.05 -42.30 -8.42
C PRO A 17 -29.30 -40.85 -8.02
N SER A 18 -29.02 -40.50 -6.77
CA SER A 18 -28.84 -39.13 -6.32
C SER A 18 -27.62 -38.61 -7.01
N CYS A 19 -27.79 -37.84 -8.08
CA CYS A 19 -26.73 -37.00 -8.58
C CYS A 19 -26.48 -35.89 -7.55
N THR A 20 -25.56 -36.13 -6.62
CA THR A 20 -24.88 -35.05 -5.96
C THR A 20 -23.94 -34.48 -7.01
N THR A 21 -24.37 -33.45 -7.70
CA THR A 21 -23.44 -32.56 -8.41
C THR A 21 -22.67 -31.84 -7.32
N ASP A 22 -21.52 -32.40 -6.94
CA ASP A 22 -20.47 -31.64 -6.29
C ASP A 22 -20.06 -30.59 -7.31
N GLU A 23 -20.63 -29.42 -7.24
CA GLU A 23 -20.08 -28.27 -7.96
C GLU A 23 -18.62 -28.13 -7.52
N PRO A 24 -17.67 -27.99 -8.45
CA PRO A 24 -16.29 -27.85 -8.07
C PRO A 24 -16.20 -26.61 -7.19
N MET A 25 -15.79 -26.79 -5.92
CA MET A 25 -15.54 -25.67 -5.03
C MET A 25 -14.50 -24.79 -5.68
N VAL A 26 -14.90 -23.62 -6.16
CA VAL A 26 -13.97 -22.65 -6.71
C VAL A 26 -13.03 -22.25 -5.59
N SER A 27 -11.76 -22.65 -5.72
CA SER A 27 -10.76 -22.28 -4.74
C SER A 27 -10.66 -20.76 -4.66
N LEU A 28 -10.77 -20.22 -3.45
CA LEU A 28 -10.62 -18.78 -3.20
C LEU A 28 -9.24 -18.26 -3.65
N GLY A 29 -8.24 -19.15 -3.77
CA GLY A 29 -6.87 -18.82 -4.16
C GLY A 29 -6.09 -18.12 -3.05
N ILE A 30 -6.64 -18.12 -1.83
CA ILE A 30 -6.01 -17.64 -0.60
C ILE A 30 -5.98 -18.80 0.38
N ASP A 31 -4.82 -19.06 0.97
CA ASP A 31 -4.63 -20.07 2.01
C ASP A 31 -5.08 -19.54 3.38
N ASN A 32 -5.32 -20.44 4.32
CA ASN A 32 -5.70 -20.07 5.67
C ASN A 32 -4.52 -19.60 6.54
N ASN A 33 -3.28 -19.91 6.14
CA ASN A 33 -2.09 -19.62 6.93
C ASN A 33 -0.94 -19.13 6.07
N TYR A 34 -0.31 -18.03 6.53
CA TYR A 34 0.88 -17.44 5.92
C TYR A 34 1.95 -17.18 6.96
N SER A 35 3.19 -17.09 6.51
CA SER A 35 4.33 -16.65 7.31
C SER A 35 5.14 -15.63 6.53
N ILE A 36 5.41 -14.48 7.16
CA ILE A 36 6.24 -13.42 6.60
C ILE A 36 7.20 -12.89 7.66
N TYR A 37 8.22 -12.17 7.24
CA TYR A 37 9.01 -11.37 8.16
C TYR A 37 8.38 -9.98 8.35
N ARG A 38 8.65 -9.34 9.51
CA ARG A 38 8.25 -7.95 9.75
C ARG A 38 8.73 -7.02 8.63
N MET A 39 8.02 -5.96 8.35
CA MET A 39 8.30 -4.97 7.29
C MET A 39 8.26 -5.54 5.86
N LYS A 40 7.93 -6.83 5.68
CA LYS A 40 7.73 -7.44 4.35
C LYS A 40 6.25 -7.49 4.04
N PRO A 41 5.84 -7.03 2.85
CA PRO A 41 4.44 -7.07 2.45
C PRO A 41 3.99 -8.48 2.08
N LEU A 42 2.72 -8.76 2.35
CA LEU A 42 1.97 -9.90 1.85
C LEU A 42 0.76 -9.37 1.09
N ILE A 43 0.64 -9.74 -0.17
CA ILE A 43 -0.51 -9.35 -0.99
C ILE A 43 -1.47 -10.54 -1.09
N LEU A 44 -2.69 -10.37 -0.60
CA LEU A 44 -3.75 -11.38 -0.64
C LEU A 44 -4.77 -10.96 -1.69
N THR A 45 -4.86 -11.73 -2.77
CA THR A 45 -5.81 -11.45 -3.86
C THR A 45 -6.71 -12.66 -4.07
N PRO A 46 -7.99 -12.57 -3.67
CA PRO A 46 -8.96 -13.63 -3.91
C PRO A 46 -9.22 -13.81 -5.41
N ARG A 47 -9.35 -15.04 -5.85
CA ARG A 47 -9.74 -15.37 -7.23
C ARG A 47 -11.25 -15.34 -7.43
N TYR A 48 -12.01 -15.28 -6.34
CA TYR A 48 -13.47 -15.24 -6.39
C TYR A 48 -13.94 -13.82 -6.69
N PRO A 49 -14.65 -13.57 -7.79
CA PRO A 49 -15.15 -12.24 -8.14
C PRO A 49 -16.39 -11.93 -7.28
N GLY A 50 -16.28 -10.92 -6.43
CA GLY A 50 -17.39 -10.41 -5.63
C GLY A 50 -17.84 -9.02 -6.09
N LYS A 51 -19.02 -8.59 -5.63
CA LYS A 51 -19.50 -7.21 -5.83
C LYS A 51 -18.75 -6.21 -4.95
N ALA A 52 -18.35 -6.65 -3.76
CA ALA A 52 -17.54 -5.86 -2.83
C ALA A 52 -16.69 -6.79 -1.96
N TYR A 53 -15.63 -6.24 -1.44
CA TYR A 53 -14.69 -6.91 -0.54
C TYR A 53 -14.59 -6.10 0.74
N VAL A 54 -14.51 -6.78 1.88
CA VAL A 54 -14.27 -6.17 3.18
C VAL A 54 -13.22 -6.99 3.91
N TRP A 55 -12.06 -6.37 4.10
CA TRP A 55 -10.99 -6.94 4.90
C TRP A 55 -11.01 -6.30 6.28
N SER A 56 -10.98 -7.10 7.32
CA SER A 56 -11.02 -6.61 8.70
C SER A 56 -10.06 -7.37 9.60
N VAL A 57 -9.70 -6.74 10.70
CA VAL A 57 -8.87 -7.33 11.76
C VAL A 57 -9.60 -7.18 13.10
N PRO A 58 -9.41 -8.10 14.06
CA PRO A 58 -9.94 -7.94 15.39
C PRO A 58 -9.46 -6.64 16.05
N ASP A 59 -10.35 -5.91 16.68
CA ASP A 59 -10.04 -4.70 17.43
C ASP A 59 -9.88 -4.99 18.94
N SER A 60 -9.38 -3.99 19.66
CA SER A 60 -9.18 -4.09 21.14
C SER A 60 -10.49 -4.13 21.94
N HIS A 61 -11.64 -3.89 21.32
CA HIS A 61 -12.95 -3.83 21.97
C HIS A 61 -13.79 -5.08 21.69
N GLY A 62 -13.21 -6.09 21.01
CA GLY A 62 -13.88 -7.37 20.69
C GLY A 62 -14.73 -7.30 19.42
N GLY A 63 -14.60 -6.24 18.65
CA GLY A 63 -15.18 -6.09 17.30
C GLY A 63 -14.14 -6.36 16.21
N ASP A 64 -14.50 -5.96 15.00
CA ASP A 64 -13.62 -6.01 13.81
C ASP A 64 -13.47 -4.59 13.21
N SER A 65 -12.24 -4.18 12.98
CA SER A 65 -11.92 -2.93 12.29
C SER A 65 -11.65 -3.20 10.82
N VAL A 66 -12.33 -2.49 9.93
CA VAL A 66 -12.11 -2.58 8.49
C VAL A 66 -10.77 -1.95 8.14
N VAL A 67 -9.92 -2.70 7.45
CA VAL A 67 -8.57 -2.28 7.04
C VAL A 67 -8.46 -2.07 5.53
N SER A 68 -9.36 -2.65 4.73
CA SER A 68 -9.44 -2.41 3.28
C SER A 68 -10.80 -2.80 2.73
N THR A 69 -11.21 -2.13 1.64
CA THR A 69 -12.38 -2.50 0.82
C THR A 69 -11.99 -2.82 -0.62
N GLU A 70 -10.70 -2.88 -0.90
CA GLU A 70 -10.17 -3.21 -2.21
C GLU A 70 -10.30 -4.72 -2.50
N ALA A 71 -10.24 -5.08 -3.77
CA ALA A 71 -10.27 -6.49 -4.19
C ALA A 71 -9.04 -7.29 -3.74
N PHE A 72 -8.05 -6.63 -3.17
CA PHE A 72 -6.87 -7.24 -2.57
C PHE A 72 -6.57 -6.61 -1.22
N LEU A 73 -5.80 -7.32 -0.39
CA LEU A 73 -5.24 -6.76 0.84
C LEU A 73 -3.72 -6.68 0.72
N TYR A 74 -3.19 -5.49 0.95
CA TYR A 74 -1.77 -5.27 1.20
C TYR A 74 -1.54 -5.32 2.71
N PHE A 75 -0.99 -6.42 3.19
CA PHE A 75 -0.73 -6.65 4.61
C PHE A 75 0.75 -6.48 4.92
N VAL A 76 1.07 -5.64 5.88
CA VAL A 76 2.41 -5.45 6.42
C VAL A 76 2.32 -5.13 7.90
N ARG A 77 3.30 -5.57 8.71
CA ARG A 77 3.37 -5.26 10.14
C ARG A 77 4.79 -4.91 10.54
N ARG A 78 4.89 -3.96 11.47
CA ARG A 78 6.16 -3.57 12.13
C ARG A 78 6.57 -4.60 13.18
N ASP A 79 5.61 -5.05 13.96
CA ASP A 79 5.87 -5.88 15.12
C ASP A 79 5.67 -7.36 14.80
N PRO A 80 6.57 -8.24 15.28
CA PRO A 80 6.37 -9.68 15.17
C PRO A 80 5.16 -10.14 15.99
N GLY A 81 4.51 -11.21 15.55
CA GLY A 81 3.33 -11.74 16.25
C GLY A 81 2.45 -12.60 15.38
N ASP A 82 1.32 -13.01 15.96
CA ASP A 82 0.28 -13.75 15.27
C ASP A 82 -0.89 -12.81 14.99
N TYR A 83 -1.29 -12.73 13.74
CA TYR A 83 -2.34 -11.84 13.26
C TYR A 83 -3.44 -12.65 12.58
N THR A 84 -4.67 -12.19 12.74
CA THR A 84 -5.82 -12.74 12.04
C THR A 84 -6.45 -11.67 11.16
N VAL A 85 -6.73 -12.02 9.93
CA VAL A 85 -7.45 -11.17 8.98
C VAL A 85 -8.70 -11.91 8.55
N LYS A 86 -9.84 -11.22 8.50
CA LYS A 86 -11.09 -11.72 7.95
C LYS A 86 -11.35 -11.07 6.61
N LEU A 87 -11.71 -11.87 5.63
CA LEU A 87 -12.21 -11.44 4.34
C LEU A 87 -13.69 -11.77 4.23
N ASN A 88 -14.52 -10.77 3.98
CA ASN A 88 -15.90 -10.94 3.57
C ASN A 88 -16.04 -10.50 2.12
N ILE A 89 -16.43 -11.42 1.24
CA ILE A 89 -16.78 -11.13 -0.15
C ILE A 89 -18.30 -11.06 -0.22
N VAL A 90 -18.80 -9.88 -0.60
CA VAL A 90 -20.23 -9.64 -0.76
C VAL A 90 -20.64 -10.09 -2.16
N ASP A 91 -21.54 -11.04 -2.20
CA ASP A 91 -22.18 -11.52 -3.42
C ASP A 91 -23.64 -11.88 -3.12
N ASP A 92 -24.56 -11.66 -4.07
CA ASP A 92 -25.98 -11.91 -3.82
C ASP A 92 -26.34 -13.40 -3.71
N ALA A 93 -25.58 -14.23 -4.41
CA ALA A 93 -25.85 -15.66 -4.48
C ALA A 93 -25.04 -16.45 -3.45
N ASN A 94 -23.77 -16.11 -3.30
CA ASN A 94 -22.81 -16.87 -2.50
C ASN A 94 -21.84 -15.94 -1.75
N PRO A 95 -22.27 -15.31 -0.64
CA PRO A 95 -21.33 -14.55 0.19
C PRO A 95 -20.26 -15.49 0.77
N VAL A 96 -19.01 -15.03 0.76
CA VAL A 96 -17.87 -15.80 1.25
C VAL A 96 -17.26 -15.11 2.47
N GLU A 97 -17.08 -15.85 3.54
CA GLU A 97 -16.26 -15.46 4.68
C GLU A 97 -15.02 -16.34 4.74
N HIS A 98 -13.85 -15.74 4.88
CA HIS A 98 -12.59 -16.47 4.95
C HIS A 98 -11.67 -15.87 6.02
N ILE A 99 -11.04 -16.73 6.81
CA ILE A 99 -10.12 -16.33 7.86
C ILE A 99 -8.70 -16.70 7.46
N VAL A 100 -7.81 -15.72 7.53
CA VAL A 100 -6.38 -15.86 7.25
C VAL A 100 -5.59 -15.60 8.53
N ASN A 101 -4.77 -16.56 8.94
CA ASN A 101 -3.83 -16.42 10.03
C ASN A 101 -2.45 -16.12 9.46
N ILE A 102 -1.80 -15.07 9.96
CA ILE A 102 -0.52 -14.61 9.45
C ILE A 102 0.48 -14.57 10.60
N LYS A 103 1.51 -15.39 10.52
CA LYS A 103 2.66 -15.33 11.43
C LYS A 103 3.66 -14.32 10.90
N VAL A 104 3.94 -13.28 11.68
CA VAL A 104 5.00 -12.31 11.40
C VAL A 104 6.20 -12.64 12.29
N TRP A 105 7.31 -12.97 11.63
CA TRP A 105 8.56 -13.30 12.30
C TRP A 105 9.42 -12.04 12.46
N ASP A 106 10.23 -12.02 13.50
CA ASP A 106 11.32 -11.06 13.61
C ASP A 106 12.45 -11.43 12.65
N GLU A 107 13.20 -10.43 12.23
CA GLU A 107 14.41 -10.60 11.43
C GLU A 107 15.53 -9.74 12.03
N ASP A 108 16.76 -10.26 12.02
CA ASP A 108 17.95 -9.53 12.46
C ASP A 108 18.45 -8.57 11.39
N VAL A 109 17.62 -7.58 11.08
CA VAL A 109 17.90 -6.52 10.11
C VAL A 109 17.71 -5.16 10.76
N ALA A 110 18.76 -4.34 10.72
CA ALA A 110 18.69 -2.94 11.14
C ALA A 110 18.28 -2.07 9.94
N TYR A 111 17.02 -1.68 9.90
CA TYR A 111 16.53 -0.74 8.89
C TYR A 111 17.00 0.69 9.15
N SER A 112 17.30 1.42 8.06
CA SER A 112 17.65 2.82 8.13
C SER A 112 16.42 3.67 8.49
N ARG A 113 16.59 4.64 9.37
CA ARG A 113 15.58 5.68 9.63
C ARG A 113 15.56 6.77 8.55
N TYR A 114 16.47 6.74 7.62
CA TYR A 114 16.61 7.70 6.53
C TYR A 114 16.27 7.04 5.20
N ILE A 115 16.05 7.86 4.18
CA ILE A 115 15.88 7.37 2.81
C ILE A 115 17.10 6.57 2.37
N ASP A 116 16.87 5.57 1.52
CA ASP A 116 17.92 4.70 0.99
C ASP A 116 18.35 5.10 -0.43
N ARG A 117 17.42 5.54 -1.25
CA ARG A 117 17.69 5.87 -2.65
C ARG A 117 16.76 6.94 -3.19
N VAL A 118 17.21 7.66 -4.24
CA VAL A 118 16.38 8.56 -5.04
C VAL A 118 16.05 7.84 -6.34
N LEU A 119 14.76 7.70 -6.63
CA LEU A 119 14.27 7.04 -7.84
C LEU A 119 14.13 7.99 -9.01
N ASP A 120 13.76 9.25 -8.71
CA ASP A 120 13.64 10.32 -9.71
C ASP A 120 13.97 11.67 -9.07
N TYR A 121 14.55 12.59 -9.85
CA TYR A 121 14.81 13.96 -9.46
C TYR A 121 14.56 14.87 -10.67
N ALA A 122 13.48 15.59 -10.64
CA ALA A 122 13.00 16.46 -11.71
C ALA A 122 12.73 17.88 -11.18
N PRO A 123 13.77 18.70 -10.91
CA PRO A 123 13.59 20.04 -10.42
C PRO A 123 12.99 20.94 -11.51
N ALA A 124 12.01 21.77 -11.14
CA ALA A 124 11.49 22.83 -12.01
C ALA A 124 12.38 24.07 -12.00
N PRO A 125 12.29 24.96 -12.98
CA PRO A 125 13.02 26.25 -12.97
C PRO A 125 12.73 27.02 -11.68
N GLY A 126 13.78 27.42 -10.97
CA GLY A 126 13.63 28.12 -9.69
C GLY A 126 14.96 28.40 -8.99
N GLN A 127 14.90 28.83 -7.74
CA GLN A 127 16.09 29.16 -6.96
C GLN A 127 16.89 27.91 -6.65
N PHE A 128 18.20 28.03 -6.70
CA PHE A 128 19.19 27.01 -6.29
C PHE A 128 19.14 25.69 -7.05
N VAL A 129 18.38 25.57 -8.13
CA VAL A 129 18.26 24.33 -8.93
C VAL A 129 19.59 23.78 -9.42
N ASN A 130 20.54 24.67 -9.77
CA ASN A 130 21.87 24.28 -10.25
C ASN A 130 22.96 24.35 -9.15
N LYS A 131 22.56 24.49 -7.89
CA LYS A 131 23.46 24.60 -6.74
C LYS A 131 23.20 23.56 -5.66
N LEU A 132 21.99 23.04 -5.61
CA LEU A 132 21.56 22.08 -4.60
C LEU A 132 20.74 20.93 -5.25
N PRO A 133 21.44 19.90 -5.75
CA PRO A 133 22.88 19.70 -5.86
C PRO A 133 23.53 20.54 -6.97
N GLU A 134 24.87 20.69 -6.89
CA GLU A 134 25.63 21.48 -7.85
C GLU A 134 25.66 20.81 -9.24
N TYR A 135 25.19 21.57 -10.25
CA TYR A 135 25.27 21.17 -11.65
C TYR A 135 26.69 21.43 -12.19
N ALA A 136 27.26 20.47 -12.88
CA ALA A 136 28.47 20.62 -13.66
C ALA A 136 28.19 20.48 -15.17
N PRO A 137 28.91 21.22 -16.04
CA PRO A 137 28.73 21.09 -17.48
C PRO A 137 28.87 19.64 -17.96
N GLY A 138 27.82 19.09 -18.58
CA GLY A 138 27.77 17.72 -19.05
C GLY A 138 26.93 16.78 -18.16
N ASP A 139 26.45 17.25 -17.01
CA ASP A 139 25.50 16.47 -16.24
C ASP A 139 24.17 16.30 -17.01
N ASP A 140 23.74 15.09 -17.13
CA ASP A 140 22.40 14.73 -17.58
C ASP A 140 21.44 14.51 -16.39
N ALA A 141 20.20 14.15 -16.67
CA ALA A 141 19.19 13.91 -15.64
C ALA A 141 19.61 12.81 -14.66
N GLU A 142 20.25 11.74 -15.14
CA GLU A 142 20.71 10.66 -14.27
C GLU A 142 21.88 11.09 -13.38
N ALA A 143 22.82 11.87 -13.90
CA ALA A 143 23.90 12.43 -13.10
C ALA A 143 23.33 13.34 -11.98
N MET A 144 22.32 14.16 -12.28
CA MET A 144 21.68 15.02 -11.29
C MET A 144 20.86 14.21 -10.26
N ARG A 145 20.20 13.14 -10.68
CA ARG A 145 19.51 12.21 -9.77
C ARG A 145 20.50 11.58 -8.77
N LEU A 146 21.62 11.09 -9.25
CA LEU A 146 22.68 10.51 -8.41
C LEU A 146 23.27 11.52 -7.43
N LYS A 147 23.47 12.77 -7.86
CA LYS A 147 23.92 13.85 -6.97
C LYS A 147 22.89 14.20 -5.90
N ALA A 148 21.60 14.20 -6.26
CA ALA A 148 20.52 14.38 -5.29
C ALA A 148 20.52 13.23 -4.27
N GLU A 149 20.68 11.99 -4.73
CA GLU A 149 20.79 10.82 -3.83
C GLU A 149 22.00 10.95 -2.88
N GLU A 150 23.17 11.33 -3.37
CA GLU A 150 24.36 11.55 -2.53
C GLU A 150 24.11 12.60 -1.44
N CYS A 151 23.34 13.65 -1.77
CA CYS A 151 22.99 14.69 -0.82
C CYS A 151 22.09 14.22 0.32
N ILE A 152 21.09 13.40 0.04
CA ILE A 152 19.99 13.14 1.01
C ILE A 152 19.89 11.68 1.48
N ARG A 153 20.62 10.74 0.85
CA ARG A 153 20.65 9.35 1.26
C ARG A 153 21.31 9.18 2.63
N GLY A 154 20.65 8.47 3.54
CA GLY A 154 21.20 8.12 4.86
C GLY A 154 21.36 9.31 5.82
N ARG A 155 20.81 10.49 5.49
CA ARG A 155 20.96 11.71 6.28
C ARG A 155 19.79 12.69 6.09
N ASN A 156 19.73 13.73 6.92
CA ASN A 156 18.71 14.77 6.86
C ASN A 156 19.24 16.17 7.22
N ASP A 157 20.53 16.40 7.07
CA ASP A 157 21.22 17.66 7.37
C ASP A 157 21.66 18.43 6.12
N VAL A 158 21.31 17.93 4.95
CA VAL A 158 21.55 18.56 3.64
C VAL A 158 20.22 18.72 2.91
N MET A 159 20.09 19.80 2.17
CA MET A 159 18.91 20.08 1.35
C MET A 159 19.23 19.91 -0.14
N ILE A 160 18.21 19.58 -0.91
CA ILE A 160 18.18 19.71 -2.37
C ILE A 160 17.11 20.72 -2.77
N SER A 161 17.28 21.38 -3.92
CA SER A 161 16.28 22.31 -4.43
C SER A 161 15.37 21.61 -5.43
N LEU A 162 14.06 21.70 -5.24
CA LEU A 162 13.08 21.27 -6.22
C LEU A 162 12.73 22.39 -7.20
N GLY A 163 13.21 23.62 -6.95
CA GLY A 163 12.91 24.78 -7.78
C GLY A 163 11.50 25.31 -7.53
N GLY A 164 10.80 25.66 -8.62
CA GLY A 164 9.43 26.18 -8.59
C GLY A 164 8.38 25.07 -8.63
N TYR A 165 7.18 25.48 -9.05
CA TYR A 165 6.03 24.58 -9.14
C TYR A 165 6.30 23.43 -10.11
N GLY A 166 5.90 22.22 -9.71
CA GLY A 166 6.05 20.99 -10.48
C GLY A 166 7.41 20.30 -10.32
N GLY A 167 8.36 20.94 -9.61
CA GLY A 167 9.61 20.27 -9.25
C GLY A 167 9.38 19.16 -8.25
N SER A 168 10.02 18.00 -8.46
CA SER A 168 9.78 16.80 -7.65
C SER A 168 11.04 16.01 -7.37
N VAL A 169 10.98 15.23 -6.30
CA VAL A 169 11.91 14.15 -5.99
C VAL A 169 11.12 12.93 -5.56
N VAL A 170 11.48 11.78 -6.11
CA VAL A 170 10.92 10.49 -5.72
C VAL A 170 12.02 9.69 -5.03
N PHE A 171 11.75 9.23 -3.81
CA PHE A 171 12.71 8.45 -3.04
C PHE A 171 12.06 7.24 -2.39
N ALA A 172 12.87 6.29 -1.99
CA ALA A 172 12.44 5.09 -1.29
C ALA A 172 13.28 4.86 -0.02
N PHE A 173 12.68 4.17 0.93
CA PHE A 173 13.35 3.61 2.10
C PHE A 173 13.87 2.20 1.78
N ASP A 174 14.74 1.66 2.63
CA ASP A 174 15.22 0.28 2.56
C ASP A 174 14.19 -0.75 3.08
N HIS A 175 13.04 -0.27 3.51
CA HIS A 175 11.92 -1.05 4.04
C HIS A 175 10.58 -0.38 3.72
N THR A 176 9.51 -1.14 3.89
CA THR A 176 8.15 -0.58 3.80
C THR A 176 7.86 0.31 5.00
N VAL A 177 7.42 1.54 4.75
CA VAL A 177 6.89 2.41 5.81
C VAL A 177 5.51 1.90 6.21
N VAL A 178 5.38 1.49 7.47
CA VAL A 178 4.13 0.94 8.00
C VAL A 178 3.33 2.06 8.63
N ASN A 179 2.07 2.21 8.20
CA ASN A 179 1.13 3.12 8.86
C ASN A 179 0.76 2.58 10.25
N VAL A 180 1.14 3.31 11.30
CA VAL A 180 0.84 2.96 12.70
C VAL A 180 -0.18 3.95 13.26
N PRO A 181 -1.39 3.52 13.59
CA PRO A 181 -2.43 4.40 14.08
C PRO A 181 -1.98 5.22 15.31
N GLY A 182 -2.08 6.55 15.21
CA GLY A 182 -1.71 7.48 16.28
C GLY A 182 -0.23 7.81 16.39
N GLU A 183 0.62 7.33 15.48
CA GLU A 183 2.04 7.68 15.36
C GLU A 183 2.30 8.44 14.05
N TYR A 184 3.45 9.10 13.97
CA TYR A 184 3.95 9.65 12.70
C TYR A 184 4.81 8.59 12.01
N ASP A 185 4.46 8.23 10.79
CA ASP A 185 5.16 7.18 10.05
C ASP A 185 6.49 7.66 9.48
N PHE A 186 6.55 8.94 9.05
CA PHE A 186 7.77 9.59 8.58
C PHE A 186 7.71 11.12 8.78
N LYS A 187 8.85 11.77 8.60
CA LYS A 187 8.98 13.23 8.70
C LYS A 187 9.82 13.78 7.54
N ILE A 188 9.29 14.81 6.90
CA ILE A 188 10.00 15.59 5.88
C ILE A 188 10.37 16.94 6.47
N TYR A 189 11.64 17.32 6.32
CA TYR A 189 12.12 18.65 6.71
C TYR A 189 12.06 19.56 5.49
N GLY A 190 11.26 20.62 5.58
CA GLY A 190 11.19 21.67 4.59
C GLY A 190 12.15 22.83 4.88
N ASN A 191 12.16 23.80 4.00
CA ASN A 191 12.94 25.03 4.14
C ASN A 191 12.08 26.14 4.74
N ALA A 192 11.74 26.02 6.03
CA ALA A 192 11.00 27.04 6.76
C ALA A 192 11.90 27.70 7.82
N PHE A 193 11.91 29.04 7.86
CA PHE A 193 12.73 29.77 8.82
C PHE A 193 12.07 31.11 9.20
N TYR A 194 12.36 31.58 10.40
CA TYR A 194 12.00 32.94 10.83
C TYR A 194 13.02 33.97 10.34
N ALA A 195 12.55 35.14 9.96
CA ALA A 195 13.44 36.24 9.66
C ALA A 195 14.26 36.62 10.91
N ALA A 196 15.51 36.97 10.74
CA ALA A 196 16.39 37.32 11.85
C ALA A 196 15.79 38.45 12.71
N GLY A 197 15.63 38.15 14.00
CA GLY A 197 15.10 39.09 14.98
C GLY A 197 13.58 39.27 14.98
N SER A 198 12.81 38.51 14.25
CA SER A 198 11.34 38.57 14.20
C SER A 198 10.68 37.22 14.28
N LEU A 199 9.77 37.03 15.25
CA LEU A 199 8.88 35.88 15.31
C LEU A 199 7.62 36.03 14.43
N ALA A 200 7.39 37.25 13.89
CA ALA A 200 6.23 37.55 13.08
C ALA A 200 6.46 37.50 11.57
N GLY A 201 7.71 37.25 11.15
CA GLY A 201 8.09 37.14 9.74
C GLY A 201 9.01 35.98 9.49
N GLY A 202 8.90 35.39 8.34
CA GLY A 202 9.73 34.25 7.95
C GLY A 202 9.47 33.84 6.51
N SER A 203 10.04 32.76 6.09
CA SER A 203 9.78 32.09 4.83
C SER A 203 9.36 30.66 5.08
N ALA A 204 8.42 30.16 4.29
CA ALA A 204 8.05 28.77 4.22
C ALA A 204 7.89 28.41 2.74
N GLU A 205 8.46 27.29 2.36
CA GLU A 205 8.37 26.74 1.00
C GLU A 205 7.65 25.39 1.10
N PRO A 206 6.31 25.42 1.21
CA PRO A 206 5.52 24.21 1.35
C PRO A 206 5.57 23.38 0.08
N GLY A 207 5.52 22.06 0.23
CA GLY A 207 5.42 21.13 -0.88
C GLY A 207 4.30 20.12 -0.65
N ILE A 208 3.84 19.52 -1.74
CA ILE A 208 2.91 18.41 -1.72
C ILE A 208 3.71 17.14 -1.40
N VAL A 209 3.16 16.29 -0.55
CA VAL A 209 3.71 14.97 -0.25
C VAL A 209 2.77 13.91 -0.79
N MET A 210 3.33 13.04 -1.61
CA MET A 210 2.60 11.89 -2.15
C MET A 210 3.28 10.60 -1.69
N VAL A 211 2.50 9.55 -1.54
CA VAL A 211 2.98 8.21 -1.22
C VAL A 211 2.50 7.22 -2.26
N SER A 212 3.33 6.24 -2.54
CA SER A 212 3.01 5.10 -3.39
C SER A 212 3.49 3.82 -2.71
N CYS A 213 2.79 2.73 -2.96
CA CYS A 213 3.17 1.42 -2.50
C CYS A 213 3.62 0.59 -3.69
N ASP A 214 4.82 0.02 -3.65
CA ASP A 214 5.32 -0.91 -4.66
C ASP A 214 4.55 -2.24 -4.57
N ILE A 215 3.37 -2.27 -5.20
CA ILE A 215 2.45 -3.42 -5.14
C ILE A 215 2.98 -4.58 -5.99
N ASN A 216 3.62 -4.26 -7.10
CA ASN A 216 4.13 -5.26 -8.03
C ASN A 216 5.54 -5.78 -7.65
N GLY A 217 6.21 -5.17 -6.65
CA GLY A 217 7.51 -5.58 -6.14
C GLY A 217 8.68 -5.34 -7.09
N ASN A 218 8.53 -4.42 -8.07
CA ASN A 218 9.55 -4.17 -9.08
C ASN A 218 10.58 -3.09 -8.70
N GLY A 219 10.39 -2.42 -7.57
CA GLY A 219 11.27 -1.38 -7.04
C GLY A 219 11.24 -0.07 -7.81
N LYS A 220 10.20 0.16 -8.62
CA LYS A 220 10.00 1.39 -9.42
C LYS A 220 8.84 2.21 -8.86
N ALA A 221 8.76 3.45 -9.27
CA ALA A 221 7.72 4.39 -8.88
C ALA A 221 6.59 4.43 -9.93
N ASP A 222 6.11 3.27 -10.36
CA ASP A 222 5.12 3.10 -11.42
C ASP A 222 3.73 2.62 -10.93
N ASP A 223 3.57 2.49 -9.63
CA ASP A 223 2.30 2.20 -8.97
C ASP A 223 1.49 3.49 -8.68
N PRO A 224 0.19 3.39 -8.32
CA PRO A 224 -0.63 4.55 -8.00
C PRO A 224 -0.09 5.41 -6.87
N TRP A 225 -0.16 6.73 -7.06
CA TRP A 225 0.25 7.74 -6.08
C TRP A 225 -0.95 8.32 -5.35
N TYR A 226 -0.80 8.58 -4.06
CA TYR A 226 -1.83 9.18 -3.20
C TYR A 226 -1.27 10.41 -2.51
N GLU A 227 -1.96 11.54 -2.66
CA GLU A 227 -1.60 12.77 -1.97
C GLU A 227 -1.98 12.68 -0.49
N LEU A 228 -1.05 13.06 0.38
CA LEU A 228 -1.32 13.22 1.80
C LEU A 228 -1.89 14.60 2.04
N ALA A 229 -3.12 14.66 2.54
CA ALA A 229 -3.80 15.92 2.84
C ALA A 229 -3.04 16.70 3.93
N GLY A 230 -2.44 17.82 3.53
CA GLY A 230 -1.85 18.79 4.46
C GLY A 230 -2.90 19.67 5.12
N SER A 231 -2.48 20.58 6.01
CA SER A 231 -3.37 21.48 6.75
C SER A 231 -4.27 22.33 5.85
N GLU A 232 -3.76 22.72 4.69
CA GLU A 232 -4.45 23.60 3.75
C GLU A 232 -5.16 22.84 2.61
N TYR A 233 -5.14 21.51 2.61
CA TYR A 233 -5.69 20.71 1.52
C TYR A 233 -7.17 21.00 1.24
N TYR A 234 -7.96 21.20 2.29
CA TYR A 234 -9.39 21.49 2.18
C TYR A 234 -9.71 23.01 2.22
N SER A 235 -8.70 23.87 2.17
CA SER A 235 -8.89 25.32 2.14
C SER A 235 -9.48 25.76 0.79
N GLU A 236 -10.46 26.65 0.80
CA GLU A 236 -11.01 27.27 -0.42
C GLU A 236 -9.96 28.05 -1.23
N ALA A 237 -8.86 28.46 -0.59
CA ALA A 237 -7.74 29.13 -1.24
C ALA A 237 -6.75 28.18 -1.93
N THR A 238 -6.86 26.88 -1.72
CA THR A 238 -5.98 25.90 -2.32
C THR A 238 -6.48 25.50 -3.71
N ALA A 239 -5.63 25.69 -4.72
CA ALA A 239 -5.90 25.23 -6.07
C ALA A 239 -5.36 23.80 -6.23
N HIS A 240 -6.22 22.87 -6.60
CA HIS A 240 -5.87 21.50 -6.96
C HIS A 240 -5.71 21.37 -8.46
N ASP A 241 -4.94 20.34 -8.90
CA ASP A 241 -4.75 19.99 -10.32
C ASP A 241 -4.25 21.15 -11.19
N MET A 242 -3.43 22.04 -10.61
CA MET A 242 -2.90 23.19 -11.32
C MET A 242 -1.76 22.77 -12.27
N THR A 243 -1.83 23.21 -13.52
CA THR A 243 -0.77 23.02 -14.51
C THR A 243 -0.01 24.31 -14.72
N ILE A 244 1.32 24.26 -14.68
CA ILE A 244 2.23 25.38 -14.98
C ILE A 244 3.09 25.00 -16.17
N THR A 245 3.18 25.89 -17.15
CA THR A 245 4.06 25.73 -18.31
C THR A 245 5.19 26.74 -18.21
N TYR A 246 6.41 26.25 -18.24
CA TYR A 246 7.62 27.07 -18.33
C TYR A 246 7.98 27.22 -19.82
N THR A 247 8.27 28.47 -20.25
CA THR A 247 8.61 28.80 -21.64
C THR A 247 9.96 29.52 -21.71
#